data_acc438a74bb9603d363b22bb779080d8
#
_entry.id   acc438a74bb9603d363b22bb779080d8
#
_cell.length_a   1.000
_cell.length_b   1.000
_cell.length_c   1.000
_cell.angle_alpha   90.00
_cell.angle_beta   90.00
_cell.angle_gamma   90.00
#
_symmetry.space_group_name_H-M   'P 1'
#
loop_
_entity.id
_entity.type
_entity.pdbx_description
1 polymer ?
#
loop_
_entity_poly.entity_id
_entity_poly.type
_entity_poly.pdbx_seq_one_letter_code
_entity_poly.pdbx_strand_id
1 'polypeptide(L)'
;MINKLYCTNYRISTITSGVYLKIPNIEKLSINLSILFNNIKILNENNNFIYTQHIDSNNDKIVRGNIHKKKRSSNKDRSFDNQISFIYKIEDNYYPNIKVFQNGNLHITGCRCLDDINYPLLSIINEIKSIFNENNDLIINICDNDINELSHDDIKI
;
A
#
# COMPACT_ATOMS: atom_id res chain seq x y z
N MET A 1 -40.72 30.90 8.76
CA MET A 1 -39.33 31.31 9.06
C MET A 1 -38.41 30.14 8.69
N ILE A 2 -37.59 30.26 7.64
CA ILE A 2 -36.60 29.23 7.27
C ILE A 2 -35.43 29.48 8.21
N ASN A 3 -35.20 28.56 9.15
CA ASN A 3 -33.99 28.58 9.98
C ASN A 3 -32.77 28.38 9.02
N LYS A 4 -31.98 29.45 8.88
CA LYS A 4 -30.72 29.38 8.16
C LYS A 4 -29.81 28.37 8.88
N LEU A 5 -29.53 27.25 8.25
CA LEU A 5 -28.47 26.35 8.67
C LEU A 5 -27.11 27.03 8.43
N TYR A 6 -26.39 27.28 9.49
CA TYR A 6 -25.01 27.76 9.41
C TYR A 6 -24.06 26.57 9.54
N CYS A 7 -23.14 26.43 8.58
CA CYS A 7 -22.03 25.51 8.72
C CYS A 7 -21.03 26.13 9.70
N THR A 8 -20.79 25.47 10.82
CA THR A 8 -19.71 25.83 11.75
C THR A 8 -18.37 25.34 11.17
N ASN A 9 -17.25 25.70 11.78
CA ASN A 9 -15.91 25.30 11.34
C ASN A 9 -15.84 23.81 11.09
N TYR A 10 -15.43 23.39 9.87
CA TYR A 10 -15.13 22.00 9.57
C TYR A 10 -13.69 21.64 9.94
N ARG A 11 -13.48 20.40 10.31
CA ARG A 11 -12.15 19.84 10.59
C ARG A 11 -11.91 18.65 9.68
N ILE A 12 -10.80 18.69 8.95
CA ILE A 12 -10.31 17.50 8.23
C ILE A 12 -9.70 16.57 9.27
N SER A 13 -10.27 15.38 9.44
CA SER A 13 -9.80 14.38 10.41
C SER A 13 -8.87 13.35 9.77
N THR A 14 -9.01 13.12 8.45
CA THR A 14 -8.20 12.15 7.71
C THR A 14 -8.25 12.43 6.22
N ILE A 15 -7.16 12.10 5.52
CA ILE A 15 -7.03 12.20 4.08
C ILE A 15 -6.83 10.80 3.51
N THR A 16 -7.49 10.53 2.38
CA THR A 16 -7.28 9.33 1.58
C THR A 16 -6.69 9.73 0.23
N SER A 17 -5.60 9.10 -0.17
CA SER A 17 -4.95 9.30 -1.46
C SER A 17 -4.96 8.01 -2.27
N GLY A 18 -5.23 8.13 -3.57
CA GLY A 18 -5.05 7.07 -4.55
C GLY A 18 -3.88 7.42 -5.46
N VAL A 19 -2.99 6.46 -5.68
CA VAL A 19 -1.81 6.59 -6.54
C VAL A 19 -1.77 5.40 -7.48
N TYR A 20 -1.27 5.60 -8.71
CA TYR A 20 -1.14 4.56 -9.72
C TYR A 20 0.33 4.38 -10.07
N LEU A 21 0.84 3.16 -9.97
CA LEU A 21 2.14 2.83 -10.51
C LEU A 21 2.04 2.74 -12.03
N LYS A 22 2.95 3.44 -12.70
CA LYS A 22 3.10 3.36 -14.16
C LYS A 22 4.52 2.96 -14.49
N ILE A 23 4.64 2.03 -15.43
CA ILE A 23 5.92 1.65 -16.02
C ILE A 23 5.82 1.98 -17.51
N PRO A 24 6.78 2.71 -18.09
CA PRO A 24 6.81 2.98 -19.52
C PRO A 24 6.71 1.67 -20.31
N ASN A 25 5.95 1.69 -21.40
CA ASN A 25 5.75 0.53 -22.31
C ASN A 25 5.02 -0.67 -21.71
N ILE A 26 4.45 -0.55 -20.51
CA ILE A 26 3.55 -1.55 -19.94
C ILE A 26 2.13 -1.00 -19.93
N GLU A 27 1.25 -1.61 -20.69
CA GLU A 27 -0.16 -1.21 -20.73
C GLU A 27 -0.94 -1.74 -19.52
N LYS A 28 -0.65 -2.96 -19.09
CA LYS A 28 -1.29 -3.61 -17.94
C LYS A 28 -0.25 -4.16 -17.00
N LEU A 29 -0.12 -3.53 -15.85
CA LEU A 29 0.75 -3.92 -14.76
C LEU A 29 0.04 -4.92 -13.84
N SER A 30 0.73 -6.00 -13.46
CA SER A 30 0.31 -6.87 -12.37
C SER A 30 1.45 -7.05 -11.38
N ILE A 31 1.17 -6.77 -10.10
CA ILE A 31 2.11 -7.01 -9.00
C ILE A 31 1.82 -8.39 -8.41
N ASN A 32 2.86 -9.21 -8.30
CA ASN A 32 2.78 -10.47 -7.57
C ASN A 32 2.76 -10.18 -6.05
N LEU A 33 1.55 -10.21 -5.49
CA LEU A 33 1.33 -9.86 -4.08
C LEU A 33 2.02 -10.81 -3.11
N SER A 34 2.15 -12.09 -3.46
CA SER A 34 2.85 -13.07 -2.61
C SER A 34 4.34 -12.78 -2.55
N ILE A 35 4.97 -12.43 -3.68
CA ILE A 35 6.37 -12.01 -3.72
C ILE A 35 6.56 -10.73 -2.90
N LEU A 36 5.69 -9.73 -3.10
CA LEU A 36 5.76 -8.50 -2.33
C LEU A 36 5.62 -8.76 -0.83
N PHE A 37 4.62 -9.57 -0.42
CA PHE A 37 4.39 -9.89 0.99
C PHE A 37 5.59 -10.57 1.64
N ASN A 38 6.21 -11.54 0.95
CA ASN A 38 7.30 -12.33 1.51
C ASN A 38 8.61 -11.55 1.63
N ASN A 39 8.87 -10.63 0.70
CA ASN A 39 10.17 -9.95 0.60
C ASN A 39 10.16 -8.56 1.24
N ILE A 40 9.02 -7.91 1.45
CA ILE A 40 9.00 -6.60 2.09
C ILE A 40 9.60 -6.64 3.50
N LYS A 41 10.43 -5.67 3.81
CA LYS A 41 11.09 -5.55 5.12
C LYS A 41 10.10 -4.94 6.13
N ILE A 42 9.91 -5.61 7.26
CA ILE A 42 9.04 -5.17 8.37
C ILE A 42 9.91 -4.94 9.59
N LEU A 43 9.68 -3.82 10.30
CA LEU A 43 10.44 -3.41 11.49
C LEU A 43 11.95 -3.26 11.21
N ASN A 44 12.31 -2.76 10.05
CA ASN A 44 13.69 -2.51 9.67
C ASN A 44 14.09 -1.07 10.04
N GLU A 45 15.36 -0.85 10.33
CA GLU A 45 15.95 0.48 10.61
C GLU A 45 15.75 1.47 9.44
N ASN A 46 15.64 0.97 8.20
CA ASN A 46 15.53 1.78 6.99
C ASN A 46 14.09 2.08 6.57
N ASN A 47 13.08 1.47 7.22
CA ASN A 47 11.68 1.74 6.93
C ASN A 47 10.82 1.63 8.19
N ASN A 48 9.65 2.25 8.11
CA ASN A 48 8.71 2.32 9.22
C ASN A 48 7.49 1.41 9.04
N PHE A 49 7.58 0.35 8.22
CA PHE A 49 6.53 -0.65 8.13
C PHE A 49 6.52 -1.52 9.39
N ILE A 50 5.44 -1.47 10.15
CA ILE A 50 5.31 -2.21 11.40
C ILE A 50 4.43 -3.44 11.29
N TYR A 51 3.64 -3.54 10.22
CA TYR A 51 2.70 -4.63 10.01
C TYR A 51 2.31 -4.77 8.55
N THR A 52 2.10 -6.00 8.11
CA THR A 52 1.49 -6.31 6.82
C THR A 52 0.55 -7.50 6.93
N GLN A 53 -0.49 -7.50 6.11
CA GLN A 53 -1.41 -8.62 5.95
C GLN A 53 -1.76 -8.85 4.49
N HIS A 54 -1.93 -10.12 4.14
CA HIS A 54 -2.32 -10.60 2.83
C HIS A 54 -3.25 -11.81 2.97
N ILE A 55 -4.05 -12.10 1.95
CA ILE A 55 -4.76 -13.37 1.80
C ILE A 55 -3.98 -14.22 0.81
N ASP A 56 -3.60 -15.41 1.21
CA ASP A 56 -2.87 -16.33 0.35
C ASP A 56 -3.80 -17.08 -0.64
N SER A 57 -3.21 -17.93 -1.46
CA SER A 57 -3.94 -18.75 -2.45
C SER A 57 -4.93 -19.75 -1.84
N ASN A 58 -4.81 -20.04 -0.56
CA ASN A 58 -5.71 -20.94 0.20
C ASN A 58 -6.86 -20.17 0.87
N ASN A 59 -6.99 -18.87 0.65
CA ASN A 59 -7.88 -17.94 1.35
C ASN A 59 -7.55 -17.77 2.84
N ASP A 60 -6.34 -18.11 3.26
CA ASP A 60 -5.89 -17.90 4.61
C ASP A 60 -5.30 -16.49 4.78
N LYS A 61 -5.69 -15.82 5.88
CA LYS A 61 -5.14 -14.53 6.24
C LYS A 61 -3.78 -14.70 6.89
N ILE A 62 -2.73 -14.31 6.18
CA ILE A 62 -1.36 -14.31 6.69
C ILE A 62 -0.93 -12.91 7.10
N VAL A 63 -0.14 -12.84 8.18
CA VAL A 63 0.29 -11.57 8.76
C VAL A 63 1.77 -11.61 9.14
N ARG A 64 2.44 -10.45 9.06
CA ARG A 64 3.81 -10.24 9.53
C ARG A 64 3.90 -8.93 10.32
N GLY A 65 4.72 -8.91 11.35
CA GLY A 65 4.85 -7.76 12.24
C GLY A 65 3.79 -7.70 13.34
N ASN A 66 3.83 -6.65 14.14
CA ASN A 66 2.97 -6.48 15.32
C ASN A 66 2.16 -5.19 15.22
N ILE A 67 0.88 -5.26 15.52
CA ILE A 67 0.04 -4.09 15.77
C ILE A 67 -0.28 -4.02 17.26
N HIS A 68 0.18 -2.98 17.94
CA HIS A 68 -0.26 -2.64 19.28
C HIS A 68 -1.62 -1.92 19.28
N LYS A 69 -2.57 -2.35 18.47
CA LYS A 69 -3.95 -1.82 18.50
C LYS A 69 -4.82 -2.72 19.34
N LYS A 70 -5.58 -2.11 20.27
CA LYS A 70 -6.71 -2.78 20.94
C LYS A 70 -7.58 -3.40 19.84
N LYS A 71 -7.75 -4.72 19.86
CA LYS A 71 -8.70 -5.42 19.00
C LYS A 71 -10.06 -4.75 19.12
N ARG A 72 -10.48 -4.02 18.11
CA ARG A 72 -11.90 -3.76 17.92
C ARG A 72 -12.49 -5.09 17.49
N SER A 73 -13.36 -5.66 18.30
CA SER A 73 -14.17 -6.80 17.91
C SER A 73 -15.11 -6.31 16.80
N SER A 74 -14.71 -6.43 15.57
CA SER A 74 -15.59 -6.20 14.44
C SER A 74 -15.78 -7.50 13.68
N ASN A 75 -17.03 -7.87 13.55
CA ASN A 75 -17.52 -8.96 12.75
C ASN A 75 -16.88 -8.95 11.37
N LYS A 76 -16.32 -10.12 10.98
CA LYS A 76 -15.78 -10.47 9.68
C LYS A 76 -14.82 -9.43 9.10
N ASP A 77 -13.55 -9.63 9.34
CA ASP A 77 -12.48 -9.03 8.55
C ASP A 77 -12.70 -9.35 7.06
N ARG A 78 -13.31 -8.42 6.33
CA ARG A 78 -13.38 -8.47 4.87
C ARG A 78 -12.03 -8.01 4.34
N SER A 79 -11.06 -8.89 4.29
CA SER A 79 -9.87 -8.66 3.49
C SER A 79 -10.14 -9.15 2.07
N PHE A 80 -9.57 -8.45 1.09
CA PHE A 80 -9.68 -8.82 -0.31
C PHE A 80 -8.39 -9.55 -0.72
N ASP A 81 -8.53 -10.61 -1.49
CA ASP A 81 -7.44 -11.43 -2.01
C ASP A 81 -6.52 -10.70 -3.02
N ASN A 82 -7.01 -9.64 -3.65
CA ASN A 82 -6.30 -8.86 -4.64
C ASN A 82 -5.53 -7.64 -4.08
N GLN A 83 -5.28 -7.61 -2.76
CA GLN A 83 -4.55 -6.52 -2.11
C GLN A 83 -3.69 -6.99 -0.95
N ILE A 84 -2.64 -6.21 -0.67
CA ILE A 84 -1.88 -6.28 0.58
C ILE A 84 -2.13 -4.99 1.35
N SER A 85 -2.25 -5.09 2.66
CA SER A 85 -2.36 -3.93 3.55
C SER A 85 -1.12 -3.83 4.42
N PHE A 86 -0.57 -2.62 4.52
CA PHE A 86 0.56 -2.27 5.36
C PHE A 86 0.16 -1.20 6.36
N ILE A 87 0.72 -1.26 7.56
CA ILE A 87 0.68 -0.18 8.53
C ILE A 87 2.06 0.47 8.58
N TYR A 88 2.09 1.77 8.34
CA TYR A 88 3.30 2.58 8.36
C TYR A 88 3.30 3.46 9.62
N LYS A 89 4.42 3.53 10.33
CA LYS A 89 4.57 4.39 11.50
C LYS A 89 5.24 5.70 11.09
N ILE A 90 4.55 6.82 11.20
CA ILE A 90 5.15 8.15 11.03
C ILE A 90 5.74 8.61 12.36
N GLU A 91 4.94 8.52 13.43
CA GLU A 91 5.31 8.87 14.80
C GLU A 91 4.53 8.02 15.81
N ASP A 92 4.78 8.16 17.09
CA ASP A 92 4.01 7.45 18.11
C ASP A 92 2.53 7.83 18.04
N ASN A 93 1.68 6.81 18.02
CA ASN A 93 0.22 6.92 17.85
C ASN A 93 -0.26 7.46 16.49
N TYR A 94 0.62 7.49 15.47
CA TYR A 94 0.25 7.90 14.13
C TYR A 94 0.66 6.85 13.09
N TYR A 95 -0.34 6.14 12.57
CA TYR A 95 -0.16 4.94 11.76
C TYR A 95 -1.06 4.95 10.51
N PRO A 96 -0.66 5.61 9.42
CA PRO A 96 -1.34 5.49 8.13
C PRO A 96 -1.38 4.04 7.64
N ASN A 97 -2.42 3.72 6.89
CA ASN A 97 -2.57 2.43 6.22
C ASN A 97 -2.32 2.60 4.73
N ILE A 98 -1.53 1.69 4.17
CA ILE A 98 -1.27 1.59 2.73
C ILE A 98 -1.88 0.29 2.25
N LYS A 99 -2.62 0.35 1.14
CA LYS A 99 -3.09 -0.81 0.41
C LYS A 99 -2.42 -0.82 -0.95
N VAL A 100 -1.81 -1.94 -1.28
CA VAL A 100 -1.23 -2.20 -2.60
C VAL A 100 -2.12 -3.23 -3.29
N PHE A 101 -2.63 -2.88 -4.44
CA PHE A 101 -3.47 -3.76 -5.23
C PHE A 101 -2.66 -4.43 -6.33
N GLN A 102 -3.10 -5.62 -6.74
CA GLN A 102 -2.46 -6.40 -7.79
C GLN A 102 -2.29 -5.60 -9.11
N ASN A 103 -3.22 -4.72 -9.43
CA ASN A 103 -3.17 -3.88 -10.65
C ASN A 103 -2.27 -2.64 -10.54
N GLY A 104 -1.42 -2.55 -9.51
CA GLY A 104 -0.52 -1.42 -9.30
C GLY A 104 -1.14 -0.20 -8.64
N ASN A 105 -2.41 -0.24 -8.26
CA ASN A 105 -3.03 0.85 -7.52
C ASN A 105 -2.54 0.85 -6.07
N LEU A 106 -2.31 2.04 -5.53
CA LEU A 106 -1.98 2.27 -4.13
C LEU A 106 -3.06 3.14 -3.49
N HIS A 107 -3.56 2.75 -2.33
CA HIS A 107 -4.43 3.59 -1.52
C HIS A 107 -3.76 3.86 -0.18
N ILE A 108 -3.62 5.14 0.17
CA ILE A 108 -3.06 5.58 1.45
C ILE A 108 -4.16 6.27 2.23
N THR A 109 -4.40 5.82 3.45
CA THR A 109 -5.48 6.32 4.30
C THR A 109 -4.99 6.63 5.70
N GLY A 110 -5.66 7.59 6.36
CA GLY A 110 -5.33 7.95 7.74
C GLY A 110 -4.26 9.05 7.85
N CYS A 111 -3.90 9.73 6.76
CA CYS A 111 -3.02 10.89 6.80
C CYS A 111 -3.75 12.12 7.35
N ARG A 112 -3.03 12.97 8.08
CA ARG A 112 -3.56 14.21 8.69
C ARG A 112 -3.43 15.40 7.74
N CYS A 113 -2.39 15.38 6.89
CA CYS A 113 -2.15 16.40 5.88
C CYS A 113 -1.61 15.74 4.59
N LEU A 114 -1.45 16.52 3.53
CA LEU A 114 -0.94 16.03 2.25
C LEU A 114 0.53 15.63 2.35
N ASP A 115 1.33 16.35 3.11
CA ASP A 115 2.76 16.05 3.27
C ASP A 115 3.00 14.69 3.92
N ASP A 116 2.09 14.26 4.81
CA ASP A 116 2.18 12.95 5.47
C ASP A 116 2.04 11.78 4.49
N ILE A 117 1.45 12.01 3.30
CA ILE A 117 1.29 10.98 2.27
C ILE A 117 2.64 10.59 1.68
N ASN A 118 3.57 11.54 1.56
CA ASN A 118 4.86 11.34 0.92
C ASN A 118 5.72 10.29 1.64
N TYR A 119 5.69 10.24 2.96
CA TYR A 119 6.50 9.29 3.73
C TYR A 119 6.14 7.82 3.43
N PRO A 120 4.90 7.37 3.62
CA PRO A 120 4.52 6.00 3.32
C PRO A 120 4.58 5.68 1.82
N LEU A 121 4.30 6.67 0.95
CA LEU A 121 4.35 6.50 -0.50
C LEU A 121 5.77 6.23 -0.98
N LEU A 122 6.74 7.08 -0.63
CA LEU A 122 8.13 6.90 -1.02
C LEU A 122 8.70 5.60 -0.45
N SER A 123 8.35 5.27 0.80
CA SER A 123 8.83 4.04 1.42
C SER A 123 8.33 2.80 0.68
N ILE A 124 7.03 2.71 0.36
CA ILE A 124 6.50 1.53 -0.36
C ILE A 124 7.07 1.41 -1.77
N ILE A 125 7.28 2.52 -2.47
CA ILE A 125 7.87 2.51 -3.81
C ILE A 125 9.32 2.05 -3.76
N ASN A 126 10.11 2.54 -2.80
CA ASN A 126 11.49 2.10 -2.65
C ASN A 126 11.59 0.61 -2.31
N GLU A 127 10.69 0.08 -1.47
CA GLU A 127 10.62 -1.35 -1.19
C GLU A 127 10.25 -2.15 -2.46
N ILE A 128 9.24 -1.71 -3.23
CA ILE A 128 8.87 -2.37 -4.49
C ILE A 128 10.05 -2.37 -5.47
N LYS A 129 10.75 -1.25 -5.63
CA LYS A 129 11.94 -1.15 -6.48
C LYS A 129 13.06 -2.09 -6.01
N SER A 130 13.34 -2.12 -4.71
CA SER A 130 14.36 -2.99 -4.15
C SER A 130 14.05 -4.47 -4.39
N ILE A 131 12.79 -4.87 -4.15
CA ILE A 131 12.35 -6.26 -4.36
C ILE A 131 12.39 -6.61 -5.85
N PHE A 132 11.98 -5.70 -6.73
CA PHE A 132 12.01 -5.92 -8.18
C PHE A 132 13.43 -6.15 -8.71
N ASN A 133 14.43 -5.43 -8.17
CA ASN A 133 15.83 -5.66 -8.53
C ASN A 133 16.36 -7.04 -8.13
N GLU A 134 15.81 -7.61 -7.05
CA GLU A 134 16.19 -8.92 -6.55
C GLU A 134 15.35 -10.04 -7.18
N ASN A 135 14.14 -9.71 -7.66
CA ASN A 135 13.18 -10.67 -8.20
C ASN A 135 12.29 -10.03 -9.27
N ASN A 136 12.62 -10.29 -10.52
CA ASN A 136 11.90 -9.75 -11.68
C ASN A 136 10.45 -10.24 -11.78
N ASP A 137 10.10 -11.38 -11.14
CA ASP A 137 8.74 -11.92 -11.14
C ASP A 137 7.77 -11.10 -10.27
N LEU A 138 8.27 -10.07 -9.55
CA LEU A 138 7.41 -9.18 -8.76
C LEU A 138 6.41 -8.43 -9.65
N ILE A 139 6.83 -8.01 -10.84
CA ILE A 139 6.01 -7.23 -11.76
C ILE A 139 5.85 -8.02 -13.05
N ILE A 140 4.59 -8.33 -13.38
CA ILE A 140 4.23 -9.09 -14.58
C ILE A 140 3.56 -8.12 -15.56
N ASN A 141 4.05 -8.10 -16.80
CA ASN A 141 3.34 -7.48 -17.92
C ASN A 141 2.26 -8.46 -18.41
N ILE A 142 1.00 -8.03 -18.41
CA ILE A 142 -0.12 -8.88 -18.84
C ILE A 142 -0.33 -8.79 -20.37
N CYS A 143 0.39 -7.93 -21.08
CA CYS A 143 0.31 -7.89 -22.54
C CYS A 143 1.09 -9.06 -23.13
N ASP A 144 0.39 -9.92 -23.84
CA ASP A 144 0.96 -11.00 -24.66
C ASP A 144 1.87 -10.39 -25.73
N ASN A 145 3.15 -10.53 -25.57
CA ASN A 145 4.28 -10.43 -26.48
C ASN A 145 5.40 -9.54 -25.92
N ASP A 146 6.54 -10.18 -25.74
CA ASP A 146 7.86 -9.64 -25.41
C ASP A 146 8.05 -9.12 -23.98
N ILE A 147 8.59 -10.01 -23.16
CA ILE A 147 9.28 -9.65 -21.91
C ILE A 147 10.54 -8.90 -22.31
N ASN A 148 10.41 -7.59 -22.54
CA ASN A 148 11.56 -6.72 -22.57
C ASN A 148 12.03 -6.53 -21.13
N GLU A 149 13.32 -6.67 -20.89
CA GLU A 149 13.96 -6.46 -19.59
C GLU A 149 13.57 -5.10 -19.02
N LEU A 150 12.75 -5.10 -17.97
CA LEU A 150 12.38 -3.90 -17.25
C LEU A 150 13.55 -3.44 -16.39
N SER A 151 13.88 -2.17 -16.45
CA SER A 151 14.90 -1.58 -15.59
C SER A 151 14.29 -0.97 -14.32
N HIS A 152 15.12 -0.84 -13.30
CA HIS A 152 14.75 -0.19 -12.02
C HIS A 152 14.23 1.24 -12.21
N ASP A 153 14.77 1.97 -13.19
CA ASP A 153 14.42 3.38 -13.44
C ASP A 153 13.06 3.54 -14.14
N ASP A 154 12.49 2.43 -14.63
CA ASP A 154 11.20 2.44 -15.33
C ASP A 154 10.00 2.57 -14.39
N ILE A 155 10.18 2.31 -13.07
CA ILE A 155 9.10 2.47 -12.11
C ILE A 155 8.98 3.96 -11.73
N LYS A 156 7.94 4.61 -12.24
CA LYS A 156 7.59 6.03 -11.98
C LYS A 156 6.27 6.15 -11.23
N ILE A 157 6.12 7.25 -10.51
CA ILE A 157 4.88 7.65 -9.84
C ILE A 157 4.13 8.62 -10.72
#